data_a3e84afe7ac38e9ace75d0ab7fe244ee
#
_entry.id   a3e84afe7ac38e9ace75d0ab7fe244ee
#
_cell.length_a   1.000
_cell.length_b   1.000
_cell.length_c   1.000
_cell.angle_alpha   90.00
_cell.angle_beta   90.00
_cell.angle_gamma   90.00
#
_symmetry.space_group_name_H-M   'P 1'
#
loop_
_entity.id
_entity.type
_entity.pdbx_description
1 polymer ?
#
loop_
_entity_poly.entity_id
_entity_poly.type
_entity_poly.pdbx_seq_one_letter_code
_entity_poly.pdbx_strand_id
1 'polypeptide(L)'
;MRFGGRRLAVEWTPSQLQRLKELGISLDLDHKPTTVKEREAIFSRLVTDRQSEGRRAIRSMMERPERHPLARLEQDLSQALVDDGFLEVRTPTIITRSALERMSIGREHPLHKQVFWLDEKRCLRPMLAPNLYFVMRHLKRNAKGPVKIFEIGTCYRKESHGSNHLEEFTMLNLVELDPSNSPRGQLERHISTVMSVVGLDYELRNCSSDVYVETTDVEVNGIEVASGAIGPHKLDHAHGIKAPWAGVGFGIERLIMLKLGEDNVKKAGRSLIYLQGVRLDI
;
A
#
# COMPACT_ATOMS: atom_id res chain seq x y z
N MET A 1 44.12 -25.77 37.34
CA MET A 1 42.93 -24.97 37.08
C MET A 1 43.12 -24.21 35.77
N ARG A 2 42.43 -24.64 34.70
CA ARG A 2 42.44 -23.91 33.42
C ARG A 2 41.31 -22.89 33.47
N PHE A 3 41.65 -21.62 33.56
CA PHE A 3 40.71 -20.53 33.39
C PHE A 3 40.22 -20.51 31.92
N GLY A 4 39.01 -20.96 31.70
CA GLY A 4 38.32 -20.78 30.41
C GLY A 4 37.96 -19.31 30.22
N GLY A 5 38.86 -18.54 29.64
CA GLY A 5 38.57 -17.16 29.24
C GLY A 5 37.44 -17.16 28.23
N ARG A 6 36.28 -16.59 28.60
CA ARG A 6 35.26 -16.23 27.62
C ARG A 6 35.90 -15.29 26.60
N ARG A 7 36.12 -15.74 25.36
CA ARG A 7 36.51 -14.84 24.25
C ARG A 7 35.39 -13.82 24.08
N LEU A 8 35.70 -12.55 24.27
CA LEU A 8 34.77 -11.46 24.00
C LEU A 8 34.42 -11.50 22.50
N ALA A 9 33.15 -11.45 22.18
CA ALA A 9 32.71 -11.38 20.80
C ALA A 9 33.18 -10.05 20.17
N VAL A 10 33.64 -10.10 18.93
CA VAL A 10 34.03 -8.91 18.17
C VAL A 10 32.77 -8.33 17.58
N GLU A 11 32.51 -7.05 17.84
CA GLU A 11 31.33 -6.36 17.31
C GLU A 11 31.42 -6.14 15.80
N TRP A 12 30.26 -6.17 15.14
CA TRP A 12 30.11 -5.77 13.74
C TRP A 12 30.37 -4.28 13.56
N THR A 13 31.04 -3.89 12.49
CA THR A 13 31.19 -2.46 12.19
C THR A 13 29.87 -1.84 11.73
N PRO A 14 29.63 -0.53 11.96
CA PRO A 14 28.45 0.16 11.48
C PRO A 14 28.20 -0.04 9.97
N SER A 15 29.26 0.01 9.16
CA SER A 15 29.17 -0.20 7.71
C SER A 15 28.73 -1.63 7.33
N GLN A 16 29.23 -2.63 8.07
CA GLN A 16 28.82 -4.02 7.87
C GLN A 16 27.35 -4.22 8.25
N LEU A 17 26.92 -3.70 9.41
CA LEU A 17 25.52 -3.75 9.82
C LEU A 17 24.60 -3.08 8.82
N GLN A 18 24.98 -1.90 8.32
CA GLN A 18 24.23 -1.20 7.30
C GLN A 18 24.11 -2.04 6.02
N ARG A 19 25.22 -2.63 5.55
CA ARG A 19 25.21 -3.46 4.33
C ARG A 19 24.38 -4.73 4.49
N LEU A 20 24.46 -5.41 5.64
CA LEU A 20 23.64 -6.59 5.93
C LEU A 20 22.16 -6.23 5.96
N LYS A 21 21.81 -5.12 6.60
CA LYS A 21 20.43 -4.60 6.60
C LYS A 21 19.92 -4.29 5.19
N GLU A 22 20.72 -3.62 4.36
CA GLU A 22 20.38 -3.32 2.97
C GLU A 22 20.11 -4.58 2.14
N LEU A 23 20.83 -5.66 2.43
CA LEU A 23 20.66 -6.95 1.77
C LEU A 23 19.54 -7.80 2.40
N GLY A 24 18.89 -7.31 3.45
CA GLY A 24 17.83 -8.05 4.17
C GLY A 24 18.38 -9.28 4.89
N ILE A 25 19.64 -9.22 5.37
CA ILE A 25 20.27 -10.30 6.13
C ILE A 25 20.10 -10.01 7.62
N SER A 26 19.37 -10.89 8.32
CA SER A 26 19.27 -10.87 9.78
C SER A 26 20.43 -11.61 10.41
N LEU A 27 21.02 -11.01 11.43
CA LEU A 27 22.07 -11.66 12.24
C LEU A 27 21.41 -12.42 13.39
N ASP A 28 21.74 -13.68 13.53
CA ASP A 28 21.34 -14.55 14.65
C ASP A 28 22.49 -14.79 15.63
N LEU A 29 22.27 -15.68 16.63
CA LEU A 29 23.26 -16.01 17.66
C LEU A 29 24.49 -16.72 17.12
N ASP A 30 24.38 -17.37 15.95
CA ASP A 30 25.50 -18.11 15.32
C ASP A 30 26.47 -17.17 14.59
N HIS A 31 26.06 -15.90 14.38
CA HIS A 31 26.90 -14.89 13.75
C HIS A 31 27.67 -14.00 14.73
N LYS A 32 28.19 -14.61 15.86
CA LYS A 32 29.04 -13.91 16.84
C LYS A 32 30.51 -14.20 16.59
N PRO A 33 31.23 -13.36 15.83
CA PRO A 33 32.64 -13.55 15.55
C PRO A 33 33.45 -13.36 16.82
N THR A 34 34.50 -14.16 16.99
CA THR A 34 35.43 -14.08 18.12
C THR A 34 36.76 -13.38 17.77
N THR A 35 37.01 -13.17 16.47
CA THR A 35 38.15 -12.43 15.93
C THR A 35 37.72 -11.53 14.76
N VAL A 36 38.54 -10.51 14.49
CA VAL A 36 38.32 -9.64 13.32
C VAL A 36 38.33 -10.44 12.00
N LYS A 37 39.28 -11.39 11.89
CA LYS A 37 39.37 -12.25 10.70
C LYS A 37 38.12 -13.11 10.50
N GLU A 38 37.59 -13.65 11.58
CA GLU A 38 36.33 -14.42 11.54
C GLU A 38 35.15 -13.55 11.16
N ARG A 39 35.05 -12.34 11.71
CA ARG A 39 34.00 -11.35 11.32
C ARG A 39 34.05 -11.06 9.83
N GLU A 40 35.21 -10.75 9.27
CA GLU A 40 35.35 -10.48 7.82
C GLU A 40 34.99 -11.71 6.97
N ALA A 41 35.34 -12.91 7.38
CA ALA A 41 35.03 -14.15 6.70
C ALA A 41 33.51 -14.42 6.70
N ILE A 42 32.83 -14.26 7.86
CA ILE A 42 31.37 -14.41 7.98
C ILE A 42 30.68 -13.35 7.12
N PHE A 43 31.09 -12.08 7.23
CA PHE A 43 30.52 -11.00 6.42
C PHE A 43 30.60 -11.29 4.92
N SER A 44 31.80 -11.62 4.43
CA SER A 44 32.02 -11.93 3.01
C SER A 44 31.17 -13.10 2.54
N ARG A 45 31.06 -14.16 3.36
CA ARG A 45 30.21 -15.31 3.05
C ARG A 45 28.74 -14.91 2.94
N LEU A 46 28.20 -14.24 3.98
CA LEU A 46 26.80 -13.80 3.99
C LEU A 46 26.44 -12.94 2.78
N VAL A 47 27.29 -11.97 2.45
CA VAL A 47 27.10 -11.11 1.29
C VAL A 47 27.14 -11.91 -0.02
N THR A 48 28.15 -12.80 -0.18
CA THR A 48 28.30 -13.62 -1.39
C THR A 48 27.14 -14.58 -1.58
N ASP A 49 26.69 -15.23 -0.52
CA ASP A 49 25.57 -16.17 -0.53
C ASP A 49 24.28 -15.43 -0.96
N ARG A 50 23.99 -14.29 -0.34
CA ARG A 50 22.81 -13.47 -0.67
C ARG A 50 22.83 -12.95 -2.11
N GLN A 51 24.00 -12.52 -2.60
CA GLN A 51 24.15 -12.11 -3.99
C GLN A 51 23.93 -13.29 -4.97
N SER A 52 24.46 -14.48 -4.61
CA SER A 52 24.29 -15.68 -5.42
C SER A 52 22.84 -16.14 -5.49
N GLU A 53 22.11 -16.04 -4.37
CA GLU A 53 20.67 -16.29 -4.30
C GLU A 53 19.90 -15.32 -5.21
N GLY A 54 20.18 -14.03 -5.10
CA GLY A 54 19.55 -13.02 -5.93
C GLY A 54 19.78 -13.24 -7.42
N ARG A 55 21.03 -13.54 -7.84
CA ARG A 55 21.34 -13.85 -9.24
C ARG A 55 20.63 -15.11 -9.75
N ARG A 56 20.45 -16.12 -8.88
CA ARG A 56 19.65 -17.32 -9.22
C ARG A 56 18.18 -16.97 -9.40
N ALA A 57 17.63 -16.17 -8.49
CA ALA A 57 16.23 -15.72 -8.56
C ALA A 57 15.96 -14.91 -9.84
N ILE A 58 16.85 -13.97 -10.18
CA ILE A 58 16.75 -13.18 -11.42
C ILE A 58 16.76 -14.09 -12.65
N ARG A 59 17.68 -15.07 -12.72
CA ARG A 59 17.74 -16.04 -13.83
C ARG A 59 16.44 -16.84 -13.92
N SER A 60 15.93 -17.35 -12.80
CA SER A 60 14.67 -18.08 -12.76
C SER A 60 13.49 -17.25 -13.28
N MET A 61 13.42 -15.97 -12.94
CA MET A 61 12.39 -15.06 -13.46
C MET A 61 12.50 -14.87 -14.99
N MET A 62 13.72 -14.83 -15.53
CA MET A 62 13.95 -14.73 -16.99
C MET A 62 13.62 -16.02 -17.72
N GLU A 63 13.89 -17.17 -17.11
CA GLU A 63 13.61 -18.50 -17.68
C GLU A 63 12.11 -18.84 -17.62
N ARG A 64 11.40 -18.34 -16.59
CA ARG A 64 9.97 -18.55 -16.38
C ARG A 64 9.29 -17.21 -16.14
N PRO A 65 9.02 -16.43 -17.18
CA PRO A 65 8.40 -15.12 -17.05
C PRO A 65 7.00 -15.20 -16.43
N GLU A 66 6.77 -14.45 -15.40
CA GLU A 66 5.47 -14.29 -14.74
C GLU A 66 5.05 -12.82 -14.73
N ARG A 67 3.74 -12.58 -14.65
CA ARG A 67 3.25 -11.23 -14.46
C ARG A 67 3.71 -10.69 -13.10
N HIS A 68 4.03 -9.41 -13.06
CA HIS A 68 4.37 -8.72 -11.82
C HIS A 68 3.25 -8.89 -10.78
N PRO A 69 3.55 -9.15 -9.48
CA PRO A 69 2.55 -9.37 -8.44
C PRO A 69 1.50 -8.25 -8.35
N LEU A 70 1.92 -6.99 -8.54
CA LEU A 70 1.02 -5.84 -8.60
C LEU A 70 -0.02 -6.00 -9.73
N ALA A 71 0.42 -6.33 -10.94
CA ALA A 71 -0.48 -6.48 -12.08
C ALA A 71 -1.40 -7.72 -11.97
N ARG A 72 -0.94 -8.77 -11.28
CA ARG A 72 -1.80 -9.94 -10.98
C ARG A 72 -2.89 -9.57 -9.99
N LEU A 73 -2.52 -8.96 -8.86
CA LEU A 73 -3.50 -8.58 -7.84
C LEU A 73 -4.51 -7.55 -8.36
N GLU A 74 -4.05 -6.56 -9.15
CA GLU A 74 -4.96 -5.61 -9.82
C GLU A 74 -6.00 -6.34 -10.68
N GLN A 75 -5.58 -7.32 -11.46
CA GLN A 75 -6.48 -8.11 -12.32
C GLN A 75 -7.46 -8.94 -11.49
N ASP A 76 -6.98 -9.65 -10.47
CA ASP A 76 -7.81 -10.53 -9.64
C ASP A 76 -8.87 -9.72 -8.88
N LEU A 77 -8.50 -8.56 -8.35
CA LEU A 77 -9.40 -7.63 -7.67
C LEU A 77 -10.41 -7.02 -8.64
N SER A 78 -9.98 -6.58 -9.84
CA SER A 78 -10.89 -6.05 -10.86
C SER A 78 -11.94 -7.08 -11.25
N GLN A 79 -11.53 -8.32 -11.50
CA GLN A 79 -12.47 -9.38 -11.89
C GLN A 79 -13.47 -9.67 -10.77
N ALA A 80 -13.01 -9.84 -9.53
CA ALA A 80 -13.88 -10.12 -8.39
C ALA A 80 -14.90 -8.99 -8.13
N LEU A 81 -14.51 -7.74 -8.30
CA LEU A 81 -15.40 -6.61 -8.11
C LEU A 81 -16.41 -6.46 -9.25
N VAL A 82 -16.01 -6.72 -10.49
CA VAL A 82 -16.96 -6.76 -11.64
C VAL A 82 -17.97 -7.89 -11.42
N ASP A 83 -17.55 -9.06 -10.97
CA ASP A 83 -18.43 -10.19 -10.67
C ASP A 83 -19.39 -9.89 -9.49
N ASP A 84 -18.98 -9.04 -8.53
CA ASP A 84 -19.85 -8.52 -7.45
C ASP A 84 -20.72 -7.32 -7.88
N GLY A 85 -20.72 -6.96 -9.17
CA GLY A 85 -21.59 -5.98 -9.78
C GLY A 85 -21.08 -4.53 -9.68
N PHE A 86 -19.80 -4.31 -9.43
CA PHE A 86 -19.17 -2.99 -9.49
C PHE A 86 -18.80 -2.63 -10.93
N LEU A 87 -19.05 -1.39 -11.32
CA LEU A 87 -18.55 -0.81 -12.54
C LEU A 87 -17.12 -0.30 -12.35
N GLU A 88 -16.17 -0.82 -13.13
CA GLU A 88 -14.82 -0.27 -13.18
C GLU A 88 -14.83 1.11 -13.84
N VAL A 89 -14.18 2.09 -13.22
CA VAL A 89 -13.98 3.41 -13.77
C VAL A 89 -12.50 3.74 -13.85
N ARG A 90 -12.13 4.59 -14.82
CA ARG A 90 -10.76 5.11 -14.96
C ARG A 90 -10.84 6.62 -15.04
N THR A 91 -10.20 7.30 -14.11
CA THR A 91 -10.28 8.76 -13.98
C THR A 91 -8.91 9.41 -14.13
N PRO A 92 -8.83 10.71 -14.46
CA PRO A 92 -7.56 11.41 -14.66
C PRO A 92 -6.68 11.39 -13.41
N THR A 93 -5.37 11.25 -13.60
CA THR A 93 -4.36 11.37 -12.54
C THR A 93 -4.03 12.83 -12.19
N ILE A 94 -4.23 13.74 -13.14
CA ILE A 94 -4.11 15.19 -12.92
C ILE A 94 -5.49 15.71 -12.54
N ILE A 95 -5.58 16.28 -11.34
CA ILE A 95 -6.81 16.85 -10.79
C ILE A 95 -6.64 18.34 -10.48
N THR A 96 -7.76 19.01 -10.27
CA THR A 96 -7.75 20.43 -9.94
C THR A 96 -7.62 20.65 -8.44
N ARG A 97 -7.05 21.80 -8.05
CA ARG A 97 -7.03 22.27 -6.67
C ARG A 97 -8.43 22.26 -6.05
N SER A 98 -9.44 22.75 -6.80
CA SER A 98 -10.81 22.78 -6.32
C SER A 98 -11.42 21.40 -6.04
N ALA A 99 -10.91 20.34 -6.67
CA ALA A 99 -11.32 18.96 -6.34
C ALA A 99 -10.84 18.56 -4.94
N LEU A 100 -9.61 18.93 -4.55
CA LEU A 100 -9.09 18.71 -3.20
C LEU A 100 -9.77 19.59 -2.16
N GLU A 101 -10.02 20.86 -2.48
CA GLU A 101 -10.72 21.78 -1.59
C GLU A 101 -12.12 21.29 -1.24
N ARG A 102 -12.84 20.67 -2.18
CA ARG A 102 -14.12 20.00 -1.90
C ARG A 102 -14.00 18.81 -0.95
N MET A 103 -12.81 18.19 -0.86
CA MET A 103 -12.48 17.18 0.15
C MET A 103 -12.01 17.77 1.47
N SER A 104 -12.19 19.08 1.68
CA SER A 104 -11.66 19.83 2.82
C SER A 104 -10.12 19.86 2.90
N ILE A 105 -9.43 19.52 1.82
CA ILE A 105 -7.96 19.54 1.74
C ILE A 105 -7.53 20.92 1.23
N GLY A 106 -7.68 21.93 2.07
CA GLY A 106 -7.19 23.29 1.84
C GLY A 106 -5.72 23.46 2.27
N ARG A 107 -5.22 24.69 2.20
CA ARG A 107 -3.80 25.02 2.48
C ARG A 107 -3.30 24.59 3.86
N GLU A 108 -4.18 24.63 4.86
CA GLU A 108 -3.85 24.30 6.27
C GLU A 108 -3.95 22.79 6.57
N HIS A 109 -4.51 22.01 5.65
CA HIS A 109 -4.67 20.58 5.84
C HIS A 109 -3.32 19.85 5.74
N PRO A 110 -2.97 18.91 6.65
CA PRO A 110 -1.69 18.20 6.62
C PRO A 110 -1.36 17.56 5.27
N LEU A 111 -2.33 16.92 4.64
CA LEU A 111 -2.19 16.28 3.33
C LEU A 111 -1.83 17.28 2.21
N HIS A 112 -2.18 18.58 2.35
CA HIS A 112 -1.87 19.58 1.33
C HIS A 112 -0.35 19.71 1.08
N LYS A 113 0.48 19.55 2.12
CA LYS A 113 1.94 19.60 2.02
C LYS A 113 2.52 18.38 1.28
N GLN A 114 1.80 17.27 1.30
CA GLN A 114 2.20 16.02 0.63
C GLN A 114 1.77 15.98 -0.85
N VAL A 115 1.01 16.95 -1.32
CA VAL A 115 0.53 16.99 -2.72
C VAL A 115 1.65 17.40 -3.67
N PHE A 116 1.80 16.68 -4.78
CA PHE A 116 2.64 17.10 -5.91
C PHE A 116 1.89 18.11 -6.78
N TRP A 117 2.13 19.39 -6.54
CA TRP A 117 1.55 20.47 -7.33
C TRP A 117 2.28 20.62 -8.66
N LEU A 118 1.54 20.65 -9.78
CA LEU A 118 2.05 20.90 -11.12
C LEU A 118 2.08 22.40 -11.41
N ASP A 119 1.07 23.11 -10.93
CA ASP A 119 0.93 24.55 -10.99
C ASP A 119 -0.02 25.03 -9.88
N GLU A 120 -0.42 26.30 -9.92
CA GLU A 120 -1.33 26.87 -8.92
C GLU A 120 -2.74 26.23 -8.92
N LYS A 121 -3.15 25.58 -10.01
CA LYS A 121 -4.52 25.07 -10.22
C LYS A 121 -4.57 23.57 -10.29
N ARG A 122 -3.47 22.88 -10.56
CA ARG A 122 -3.45 21.43 -10.85
C ARG A 122 -2.39 20.70 -10.02
N CYS A 123 -2.69 19.44 -9.73
CA CYS A 123 -1.77 18.55 -9.01
C CYS A 123 -1.94 17.10 -9.48
N LEU A 124 -0.98 16.25 -9.12
CA LEU A 124 -1.16 14.81 -9.16
C LEU A 124 -2.09 14.40 -8.02
N ARG A 125 -3.03 13.48 -8.29
CA ARG A 125 -4.01 13.04 -7.30
C ARG A 125 -3.37 12.31 -6.12
N PRO A 126 -3.59 12.73 -4.86
CA PRO A 126 -3.09 12.03 -3.68
C PRO A 126 -4.00 10.88 -3.25
N MET A 127 -5.18 10.76 -3.82
CA MET A 127 -6.22 9.75 -3.57
C MET A 127 -7.21 9.70 -4.73
N LEU A 128 -8.02 8.65 -4.80
CA LEU A 128 -9.03 8.45 -5.84
C LEU A 128 -10.38 9.11 -5.51
N ALA A 129 -10.69 9.32 -4.23
CA ALA A 129 -11.99 9.77 -3.75
C ALA A 129 -12.55 11.03 -4.43
N PRO A 130 -11.79 12.13 -4.69
CA PRO A 130 -12.32 13.32 -5.35
C PRO A 130 -12.99 13.03 -6.69
N ASN A 131 -12.35 12.15 -7.48
CA ASN A 131 -12.86 11.77 -8.79
C ASN A 131 -14.07 10.83 -8.68
N LEU A 132 -14.05 9.90 -7.73
CA LEU A 132 -15.16 8.96 -7.51
C LEU A 132 -16.43 9.69 -7.06
N TYR A 133 -16.34 10.71 -6.21
CA TYR A 133 -17.48 11.56 -5.87
C TYR A 133 -18.11 12.20 -7.12
N PHE A 134 -17.27 12.68 -8.04
CA PHE A 134 -17.75 13.25 -9.29
C PHE A 134 -18.49 12.21 -10.14
N VAL A 135 -17.90 11.03 -10.31
CA VAL A 135 -18.49 9.94 -11.11
C VAL A 135 -19.80 9.44 -10.48
N MET A 136 -19.81 9.13 -9.18
CA MET A 136 -21.00 8.68 -8.45
C MET A 136 -22.19 9.61 -8.66
N ARG A 137 -21.97 10.93 -8.48
CA ARG A 137 -23.04 11.93 -8.65
C ARG A 137 -23.66 11.87 -10.03
N HIS A 138 -22.85 11.68 -11.08
CA HIS A 138 -23.33 11.66 -12.46
C HIS A 138 -24.03 10.35 -12.79
N LEU A 139 -23.51 9.24 -12.32
CA LEU A 139 -24.16 7.94 -12.51
C LEU A 139 -25.50 7.85 -11.79
N LYS A 140 -25.60 8.38 -10.56
CA LYS A 140 -26.84 8.35 -9.77
C LYS A 140 -28.01 9.05 -10.44
N ARG A 141 -27.76 10.07 -11.26
CA ARG A 141 -28.82 10.76 -12.02
C ARG A 141 -29.54 9.85 -13.03
N ASN A 142 -28.86 8.78 -13.46
CA ASN A 142 -29.38 7.85 -14.47
C ASN A 142 -29.69 6.46 -13.86
N ALA A 143 -29.31 6.21 -12.61
CA ALA A 143 -29.53 4.93 -11.95
C ALA A 143 -30.81 4.95 -11.12
N LYS A 144 -31.63 3.90 -11.25
CA LYS A 144 -32.82 3.69 -10.43
C LYS A 144 -32.55 2.97 -9.10
N GLY A 145 -31.34 2.42 -8.90
CA GLY A 145 -30.92 1.66 -7.73
C GLY A 145 -29.55 2.09 -7.21
N PRO A 146 -28.89 1.23 -6.43
CA PRO A 146 -27.53 1.46 -5.98
C PRO A 146 -26.55 1.71 -7.12
N VAL A 147 -25.55 2.55 -6.86
CA VAL A 147 -24.45 2.78 -7.80
C VAL A 147 -23.18 2.23 -7.15
N LYS A 148 -22.66 1.15 -7.72
CA LYS A 148 -21.42 0.50 -7.31
C LYS A 148 -20.33 0.83 -8.31
N ILE A 149 -19.25 1.48 -7.87
CA ILE A 149 -18.10 1.79 -8.73
C ILE A 149 -16.80 1.50 -7.99
N PHE A 150 -15.76 1.16 -8.74
CA PHE A 150 -14.40 1.11 -8.23
C PHE A 150 -13.38 1.63 -9.24
N GLU A 151 -12.25 2.06 -8.73
CA GLU A 151 -11.06 2.39 -9.52
C GLU A 151 -9.84 1.78 -8.87
N ILE A 152 -9.00 1.11 -9.67
CA ILE A 152 -7.62 0.81 -9.31
C ILE A 152 -6.74 1.78 -10.08
N GLY A 153 -5.97 2.59 -9.37
CA GLY A 153 -5.21 3.64 -10.03
C GLY A 153 -4.06 4.21 -9.20
N THR A 154 -3.10 4.80 -9.90
CA THR A 154 -1.93 5.40 -9.29
C THR A 154 -2.28 6.71 -8.58
N CYS A 155 -1.74 6.85 -7.36
CA CYS A 155 -1.79 8.05 -6.55
C CYS A 155 -0.38 8.50 -6.17
N TYR A 156 -0.23 9.77 -5.76
CA TYR A 156 1.05 10.39 -5.54
C TYR A 156 1.05 11.22 -4.26
N ARG A 157 1.99 10.97 -3.35
CA ARG A 157 2.19 11.76 -2.12
C ARG A 157 3.67 11.97 -1.87
N LYS A 158 4.06 13.18 -1.46
CA LYS A 158 5.39 13.44 -0.93
C LYS A 158 5.47 12.83 0.46
N GLU A 159 5.88 11.59 0.51
CA GLU A 159 5.98 10.87 1.77
C GLU A 159 7.32 11.14 2.47
N SER A 160 7.30 11.14 3.80
CA SER A 160 8.53 11.03 4.59
C SER A 160 9.11 9.63 4.41
N HIS A 161 10.43 9.53 4.35
CA HIS A 161 11.15 8.26 4.17
C HIS A 161 10.73 7.20 5.19
N GLY A 162 10.18 6.07 4.74
CA GLY A 162 9.78 4.94 5.58
C GLY A 162 9.67 3.65 4.75
N SER A 163 9.66 2.50 5.45
CA SER A 163 9.54 1.18 4.81
C SER A 163 8.14 0.91 4.25
N ASN A 164 7.13 1.63 4.72
CA ASN A 164 5.72 1.40 4.40
C ASN A 164 5.11 2.45 3.46
N HIS A 165 5.92 3.37 2.92
CA HIS A 165 5.45 4.48 2.09
C HIS A 165 6.20 4.58 0.77
N LEU A 166 5.45 4.90 -0.28
CA LEU A 166 5.93 5.20 -1.63
C LEU A 166 5.38 6.56 -2.05
N GLU A 167 6.17 7.33 -2.81
CA GLU A 167 5.67 8.58 -3.39
C GLU A 167 4.70 8.34 -4.55
N GLU A 168 4.87 7.26 -5.27
CA GLU A 168 3.97 6.73 -6.29
C GLU A 168 3.49 5.36 -5.86
N PHE A 169 2.18 5.19 -5.68
CA PHE A 169 1.56 3.97 -5.20
C PHE A 169 0.22 3.71 -5.86
N THR A 170 -0.23 2.46 -5.83
CA THR A 170 -1.52 2.05 -6.38
C THR A 170 -2.56 1.97 -5.27
N MET A 171 -3.69 2.62 -5.49
CA MET A 171 -4.89 2.46 -4.65
C MET A 171 -5.98 1.69 -5.40
N LEU A 172 -6.68 0.83 -4.68
CA LEU A 172 -8.04 0.44 -5.03
C LEU A 172 -8.98 1.28 -4.16
N ASN A 173 -9.94 1.96 -4.77
CA ASN A 173 -11.05 2.60 -4.05
C ASN A 173 -12.36 2.09 -4.64
N LEU A 174 -13.24 1.58 -3.79
CA LEU A 174 -14.58 1.14 -4.18
C LEU A 174 -15.62 1.83 -3.30
N VAL A 175 -16.78 2.08 -3.88
CA VAL A 175 -17.87 2.77 -3.20
C VAL A 175 -19.23 2.31 -3.76
N GLU A 176 -20.17 2.10 -2.86
CA GLU A 176 -21.60 1.87 -3.16
C GLU A 176 -22.41 3.04 -2.62
N LEU A 177 -23.10 3.74 -3.52
CA LEU A 177 -24.01 4.84 -3.22
C LEU A 177 -25.44 4.32 -3.23
N ASP A 178 -26.22 4.71 -2.22
CA ASP A 178 -27.62 4.33 -2.02
C ASP A 178 -27.78 2.80 -1.88
N PRO A 179 -27.03 2.16 -0.97
CA PRO A 179 -27.09 0.73 -0.78
C PRO A 179 -28.47 0.30 -0.27
N SER A 180 -28.93 -0.89 -0.68
CA SER A 180 -30.20 -1.45 -0.22
C SER A 180 -30.17 -1.91 1.24
N ASN A 181 -29.01 -2.11 1.81
CA ASN A 181 -28.78 -2.49 3.20
C ASN A 181 -28.05 -1.36 3.98
N SER A 182 -27.79 -1.57 5.25
CA SER A 182 -27.07 -0.58 6.05
C SER A 182 -25.68 -0.28 5.45
N PRO A 183 -25.26 1.00 5.37
CA PRO A 183 -23.93 1.35 4.87
C PRO A 183 -22.80 0.64 5.62
N ARG A 184 -22.95 0.45 6.94
CA ARG A 184 -21.98 -0.28 7.77
C ARG A 184 -21.82 -1.73 7.34
N GLY A 185 -22.93 -2.45 7.20
CA GLY A 185 -22.87 -3.85 6.75
C GLY A 185 -22.33 -3.99 5.33
N GLN A 186 -22.61 -3.01 4.44
CA GLN A 186 -22.03 -3.02 3.10
C GLN A 186 -20.53 -2.70 3.12
N LEU A 187 -20.07 -1.78 3.96
CA LEU A 187 -18.65 -1.52 4.14
C LEU A 187 -17.89 -2.80 4.53
N GLU A 188 -18.40 -3.50 5.55
CA GLU A 188 -17.77 -4.75 6.03
C GLU A 188 -17.80 -5.84 4.94
N ARG A 189 -18.89 -5.95 4.16
CA ARG A 189 -18.97 -6.86 3.01
C ARG A 189 -17.93 -6.50 1.93
N HIS A 190 -17.79 -5.23 1.58
CA HIS A 190 -16.83 -4.78 0.58
C HIS A 190 -15.39 -5.08 1.00
N ILE A 191 -15.07 -4.85 2.28
CA ILE A 191 -13.78 -5.22 2.86
C ILE A 191 -13.56 -6.73 2.74
N SER A 192 -14.54 -7.53 3.15
CA SER A 192 -14.47 -9.00 3.08
C SER A 192 -14.26 -9.50 1.64
N THR A 193 -14.95 -8.91 0.65
CA THR A 193 -14.77 -9.27 -0.77
C THR A 193 -13.32 -9.07 -1.21
N VAL A 194 -12.74 -7.91 -0.94
CA VAL A 194 -11.34 -7.61 -1.31
C VAL A 194 -10.36 -8.51 -0.55
N MET A 195 -10.53 -8.64 0.78
CA MET A 195 -9.60 -9.42 1.60
C MET A 195 -9.65 -10.92 1.30
N SER A 196 -10.79 -11.44 0.84
CA SER A 196 -10.91 -12.83 0.37
C SER A 196 -10.05 -13.09 -0.88
N VAL A 197 -9.98 -12.14 -1.81
CA VAL A 197 -9.10 -12.22 -2.99
C VAL A 197 -7.62 -12.15 -2.60
N VAL A 198 -7.31 -11.28 -1.64
CA VAL A 198 -5.94 -11.13 -1.13
C VAL A 198 -5.48 -12.37 -0.38
N GLY A 199 -6.37 -12.99 0.40
CA GLY A 199 -6.08 -14.19 1.18
C GLY A 199 -5.23 -13.91 2.42
N LEU A 200 -5.49 -12.81 3.12
CA LEU A 200 -4.86 -12.45 4.39
C LEU A 200 -5.92 -12.29 5.48
N ASP A 201 -5.61 -12.76 6.68
CA ASP A 201 -6.40 -12.47 7.88
C ASP A 201 -6.26 -10.99 8.25
N TYR A 202 -7.34 -10.38 8.73
CA TYR A 202 -7.38 -8.97 9.04
C TYR A 202 -8.24 -8.65 10.27
N GLU A 203 -7.98 -7.49 10.85
CA GLU A 203 -8.77 -6.92 11.93
C GLU A 203 -9.39 -5.59 11.49
N LEU A 204 -10.58 -5.29 12.00
CA LEU A 204 -11.24 -4.00 11.79
C LEU A 204 -11.08 -3.14 13.03
N ARG A 205 -10.65 -1.90 12.83
CA ARG A 205 -10.52 -0.89 13.89
C ARG A 205 -11.27 0.38 13.57
N ASN A 206 -12.05 0.86 14.53
CA ASN A 206 -12.66 2.18 14.41
C ASN A 206 -11.60 3.23 14.73
N CYS A 207 -11.37 4.13 13.81
CA CYS A 207 -10.37 5.19 13.89
C CYS A 207 -10.99 6.55 13.58
N SER A 208 -10.17 7.60 13.62
CA SER A 208 -10.52 8.92 13.13
C SER A 208 -9.58 9.33 12.02
N SER A 209 -10.07 10.10 11.05
CA SER A 209 -9.24 10.66 9.98
C SER A 209 -9.47 12.16 9.81
N ASP A 210 -8.48 12.83 9.24
CA ASP A 210 -8.55 14.27 8.96
C ASP A 210 -9.59 14.61 7.88
N VAL A 211 -10.02 13.62 7.09
CA VAL A 211 -10.98 13.80 5.98
C VAL A 211 -12.38 13.39 6.39
N TYR A 212 -12.55 12.17 6.93
CA TYR A 212 -13.88 11.59 7.19
C TYR A 212 -14.31 11.59 8.65
N VAL A 213 -13.46 12.04 9.57
CA VAL A 213 -13.70 12.08 11.03
C VAL A 213 -13.77 10.68 11.63
N GLU A 214 -14.71 9.84 11.21
CA GLU A 214 -14.84 8.45 11.62
C GLU A 214 -14.52 7.52 10.45
N THR A 215 -13.61 6.57 10.68
CA THR A 215 -13.20 5.56 9.70
C THR A 215 -13.19 4.18 10.34
N THR A 216 -13.25 3.15 9.49
CA THR A 216 -12.97 1.78 9.85
C THR A 216 -11.71 1.36 9.09
N ASP A 217 -10.62 1.23 9.83
CA ASP A 217 -9.36 0.82 9.27
C ASP A 217 -9.25 -0.71 9.24
N VAL A 218 -8.62 -1.23 8.19
CA VAL A 218 -8.33 -2.65 8.01
C VAL A 218 -6.85 -2.85 8.29
N GLU A 219 -6.55 -3.66 9.29
CA GLU A 219 -5.18 -3.97 9.68
C GLU A 219 -4.84 -5.44 9.43
N VAL A 220 -3.63 -5.67 8.95
CA VAL A 220 -3.02 -7.00 8.82
C VAL A 220 -1.70 -6.97 9.59
N ASN A 221 -1.57 -7.82 10.60
CA ASN A 221 -0.38 -7.85 11.48
C ASN A 221 -0.01 -6.47 12.07
N GLY A 222 -1.02 -5.67 12.42
CA GLY A 222 -0.82 -4.32 12.98
C GLY A 222 -0.42 -3.24 11.95
N ILE A 223 -0.46 -3.55 10.66
CA ILE A 223 -0.22 -2.59 9.57
C ILE A 223 -1.55 -2.26 8.90
N GLU A 224 -1.90 -0.98 8.86
CA GLU A 224 -3.06 -0.48 8.13
C GLU A 224 -2.88 -0.72 6.62
N VAL A 225 -3.81 -1.43 6.01
CA VAL A 225 -3.85 -1.74 4.58
C VAL A 225 -4.99 -1.04 3.85
N ALA A 226 -6.02 -0.63 4.59
CA ALA A 226 -7.16 0.08 4.04
C ALA A 226 -7.84 0.95 5.10
N SER A 227 -8.56 1.96 4.63
CA SER A 227 -9.45 2.77 5.46
C SER A 227 -10.78 2.97 4.74
N GLY A 228 -11.86 2.67 5.45
CA GLY A 228 -13.23 2.77 4.96
C GLY A 228 -14.03 3.82 5.72
N ALA A 229 -15.01 4.39 5.06
CA ALA A 229 -15.94 5.36 5.61
C ALA A 229 -17.36 5.11 5.12
N ILE A 230 -18.33 5.66 5.83
CA ILE A 230 -19.74 5.61 5.48
C ILE A 230 -20.33 7.02 5.45
N GLY A 231 -21.30 7.21 4.58
CA GLY A 231 -22.12 8.43 4.51
C GLY A 231 -23.57 8.17 4.94
N PRO A 232 -24.33 9.25 5.20
CA PRO A 232 -24.02 10.65 4.82
C PRO A 232 -22.93 11.29 5.67
N HIS A 233 -22.07 12.08 5.04
CA HIS A 233 -20.98 12.79 5.66
C HIS A 233 -21.04 14.30 5.28
N LYS A 234 -20.45 15.19 6.11
CA LYS A 234 -20.45 16.64 5.85
C LYS A 234 -19.85 17.03 4.48
N LEU A 235 -18.90 16.25 3.96
CA LEU A 235 -18.29 16.46 2.66
C LEU A 235 -19.27 16.25 1.51
N ASP A 236 -20.28 15.41 1.68
CA ASP A 236 -21.21 15.00 0.63
C ASP A 236 -21.96 16.18 0.01
N HIS A 237 -22.25 17.20 0.84
CA HIS A 237 -22.90 18.41 0.38
C HIS A 237 -22.09 19.15 -0.69
N ALA A 238 -20.77 19.27 -0.52
CA ALA A 238 -19.87 19.91 -1.48
C ALA A 238 -19.79 19.13 -2.81
N HIS A 239 -20.13 17.85 -2.80
CA HIS A 239 -20.15 16.96 -3.95
C HIS A 239 -21.58 16.76 -4.53
N GLY A 240 -22.62 17.31 -3.89
CA GLY A 240 -24.01 17.13 -4.26
C GLY A 240 -24.53 15.70 -4.07
N ILE A 241 -23.95 14.96 -3.11
CA ILE A 241 -24.39 13.63 -2.68
C ILE A 241 -25.35 13.81 -1.50
N LYS A 242 -26.49 13.12 -1.54
CA LYS A 242 -27.52 13.17 -0.47
C LYS A 242 -27.87 11.75 0.04
N ALA A 243 -27.63 10.73 -0.76
CA ALA A 243 -27.91 9.36 -0.41
C ALA A 243 -26.80 8.80 0.51
N PRO A 244 -27.12 7.83 1.37
CA PRO A 244 -26.11 7.10 2.13
C PRO A 244 -25.15 6.37 1.20
N TRP A 245 -23.93 6.09 1.68
CA TRP A 245 -22.92 5.36 0.93
C TRP A 245 -21.97 4.60 1.85
N ALA A 246 -21.30 3.61 1.29
CA ALA A 246 -20.21 2.89 1.91
C ALA A 246 -19.02 2.83 0.95
N GLY A 247 -17.83 3.17 1.42
CA GLY A 247 -16.64 3.16 0.56
C GLY A 247 -15.38 2.83 1.34
N VAL A 248 -14.41 2.18 0.67
CA VAL A 248 -13.13 1.81 1.26
C VAL A 248 -12.00 1.95 0.24
N GLY A 249 -10.83 2.39 0.72
CA GLY A 249 -9.61 2.53 -0.08
C GLY A 249 -8.51 1.64 0.44
N PHE A 250 -7.90 0.83 -0.43
CA PHE A 250 -6.80 -0.09 -0.13
C PHE A 250 -5.50 0.37 -0.77
N GLY A 251 -4.38 0.21 -0.05
CA GLY A 251 -3.03 0.34 -0.59
C GLY A 251 -2.53 -1.00 -1.14
N ILE A 252 -2.47 -1.13 -2.47
CA ILE A 252 -2.20 -2.42 -3.11
C ILE A 252 -0.79 -2.93 -2.83
N GLU A 253 0.21 -2.06 -2.83
CA GLU A 253 1.59 -2.44 -2.54
C GLU A 253 1.77 -2.93 -1.09
N ARG A 254 1.01 -2.39 -0.12
CA ARG A 254 1.03 -2.88 1.27
C ARG A 254 0.44 -4.29 1.36
N LEU A 255 -0.65 -4.56 0.66
CA LEU A 255 -1.25 -5.91 0.60
C LEU A 255 -0.26 -6.92 0.02
N ILE A 256 0.43 -6.56 -1.07
CA ILE A 256 1.44 -7.44 -1.69
C ILE A 256 2.63 -7.65 -0.76
N MET A 257 3.13 -6.58 -0.14
CA MET A 257 4.24 -6.64 0.82
C MET A 257 3.95 -7.67 1.93
N LEU A 258 2.77 -7.59 2.52
CA LEU A 258 2.34 -8.50 3.58
C LEU A 258 2.12 -9.92 3.08
N LYS A 259 1.52 -10.09 1.91
CA LYS A 259 1.32 -11.41 1.27
C LYS A 259 2.63 -12.12 0.95
N LEU A 260 3.67 -11.37 0.60
CA LEU A 260 5.01 -11.89 0.33
C LEU A 260 5.86 -12.03 1.60
N GLY A 261 5.37 -11.60 2.77
CA GLY A 261 6.14 -11.61 4.01
C GLY A 261 7.32 -10.63 4.01
N GLU A 262 7.24 -9.56 3.21
CA GLU A 262 8.28 -8.56 3.10
C GLU A 262 8.12 -7.43 4.14
N ASP A 263 9.23 -6.81 4.49
CA ASP A 263 9.32 -5.74 5.49
C ASP A 263 9.40 -4.33 4.89
N ASN A 264 9.40 -4.24 3.56
CA ASN A 264 9.57 -2.98 2.84
C ASN A 264 8.70 -2.95 1.57
N VAL A 265 7.80 -1.98 1.52
CA VAL A 265 6.87 -1.79 0.41
C VAL A 265 7.56 -1.59 -0.94
N LYS A 266 8.82 -1.09 -0.96
CA LYS A 266 9.62 -0.94 -2.20
C LYS A 266 9.92 -2.26 -2.89
N LYS A 267 9.87 -3.38 -2.16
CA LYS A 267 10.05 -4.72 -2.72
C LYS A 267 8.80 -5.21 -3.44
N ALA A 268 7.64 -4.70 -3.06
CA ALA A 268 6.33 -5.07 -3.62
C ALA A 268 5.87 -4.14 -4.75
N GLY A 269 6.28 -2.86 -4.71
CA GLY A 269 5.84 -1.82 -5.63
C GLY A 269 6.76 -1.60 -6.84
N ARG A 270 6.55 -0.45 -7.48
CA ARG A 270 7.41 0.02 -8.58
C ARG A 270 8.78 0.40 -8.05
N SER A 271 9.83 -0.23 -8.55
CA SER A 271 11.19 0.02 -8.08
C SER A 271 12.21 -0.25 -9.19
N LEU A 272 13.28 0.56 -9.23
CA LEU A 272 14.45 0.29 -10.06
C LEU A 272 15.51 -0.55 -9.33
N ILE A 273 15.34 -0.73 -8.02
CA ILE A 273 16.28 -1.48 -7.17
C ILE A 273 15.77 -2.91 -6.94
N TYR A 274 14.44 -3.10 -6.90
CA TYR A 274 13.81 -4.39 -6.64
C TYR A 274 12.91 -4.80 -7.80
N LEU A 275 12.96 -6.09 -8.15
CA LEU A 275 12.02 -6.75 -9.03
C LEU A 275 11.41 -7.94 -8.28
N GLN A 276 10.12 -7.89 -7.99
CA GLN A 276 9.39 -8.95 -7.26
C GLN A 276 10.10 -9.38 -5.96
N GLY A 277 10.55 -8.42 -5.17
CA GLY A 277 11.27 -8.65 -3.91
C GLY A 277 12.79 -8.89 -4.07
N VAL A 278 13.26 -9.22 -5.26
CA VAL A 278 14.68 -9.49 -5.52
C VAL A 278 15.41 -8.20 -5.87
N ARG A 279 16.54 -7.98 -5.22
CA ARG A 279 17.39 -6.81 -5.47
C ARG A 279 18.14 -6.96 -6.80
N LEU A 280 18.14 -5.91 -7.64
CA LEU A 280 18.74 -5.94 -8.98
C LEU A 280 20.21 -5.52 -9.03
N ASP A 281 20.66 -4.71 -8.06
CA ASP A 281 22.02 -4.15 -7.98
C ASP A 281 23.00 -5.05 -7.20
N ILE A 282 22.95 -6.37 -7.44
CA ILE A 282 23.73 -7.41 -6.75
C ILE A 282 24.77 -8.09 -7.65
#